data_68ebb1b216b1c68362123916019b3f41
#
_entry.id   68ebb1b216b1c68362123916019b3f41
#
_cell.length_a   1.000
_cell.length_b   1.000
_cell.length_c   1.000
_cell.angle_alpha   90.00
_cell.angle_beta   90.00
_cell.angle_gamma   90.00
#
_symmetry.space_group_name_H-M   'P 1'
#
loop_
_entity.id
_entity.type
_entity.pdbx_description
1 polymer ?
#
loop_
_entity_poly.entity_id
_entity_poly.type
_entity_poly.pdbx_seq_one_letter_code
_entity_poly.pdbx_strand_id
1 'polypeptide(L)'
;MTEAMKEPMKEAIAAWLHAHRQAMKETYAELHAIPEASWREHRTTQYLQQALDGMGVAYERFPAHTGLVARWKRSASGDAALRGTGPVVALRTDIDALWQRVDGVDRANHSCGHDAHMTMVLYAIKALLAVGFEPARELRALFQPAEEVGEGALKLLEAECLADVDYLLGIHLRPAKELAYGQVSSAIYHGACAVLEGSVAGLQAHASRPNDGINAIEALADLISAVRAVSNAFSAVPASCKVTKLRVPNESSNIIPDYGAFTIDVRAQTNEAMDALLLELERVVRSVGADGGCLVELRLKSRTAAARPDPYLEALVGAVVSDLLGDEAHAEPPVSPGGEDFHFYALHKPELHATMIGLGCDLLPGLHHPGMQFNLDALEVGAAVLALSAVRLCAGRGEAAGR
;
A
#
# COMPACT_ATOMS: atom_id res chain seq x y z
N MET A 1 -8.94 -28.21 10.29
CA MET A 1 -8.96 -27.93 11.74
C MET A 1 -10.42 -27.89 12.16
N THR A 2 -10.83 -28.70 13.15
CA THR A 2 -12.21 -28.73 13.63
C THR A 2 -12.52 -27.46 14.44
N GLU A 3 -13.80 -27.08 14.56
CA GLU A 3 -14.21 -25.93 15.39
C GLU A 3 -13.72 -26.05 16.84
N ALA A 4 -13.71 -27.25 17.39
CA ALA A 4 -13.20 -27.55 18.74
C ALA A 4 -11.69 -27.22 18.92
N MET A 5 -10.91 -27.07 17.86
CA MET A 5 -9.50 -26.68 17.90
C MET A 5 -9.28 -25.18 17.67
N LYS A 6 -10.28 -24.46 17.20
CA LYS A 6 -10.16 -23.02 16.86
C LYS A 6 -10.14 -22.15 18.11
N GLU A 7 -11.03 -22.41 19.06
CA GLU A 7 -11.17 -21.61 20.29
C GLU A 7 -9.92 -21.69 21.20
N PRO A 8 -9.37 -22.87 21.53
CA PRO A 8 -8.14 -22.96 22.32
C PRO A 8 -6.94 -22.27 21.65
N MET A 9 -6.85 -22.30 20.31
CA MET A 9 -5.78 -21.62 19.59
C MET A 9 -5.94 -20.11 19.61
N LYS A 10 -7.15 -19.58 19.49
CA LYS A 10 -7.46 -18.15 19.63
C LYS A 10 -7.02 -17.64 21.00
N GLU A 11 -7.47 -18.32 22.07
CA GLU A 11 -7.10 -17.95 23.44
C GLU A 11 -5.59 -18.00 23.67
N ALA A 12 -4.91 -19.02 23.16
CA ALA A 12 -3.47 -19.19 23.30
C ALA A 12 -2.69 -18.07 22.57
N ILE A 13 -3.09 -17.71 21.34
CA ILE A 13 -2.48 -16.61 20.56
C ILE A 13 -2.70 -15.28 21.30
N ALA A 14 -3.93 -14.97 21.72
CA ALA A 14 -4.25 -13.74 22.43
C ALA A 14 -3.48 -13.63 23.76
N ALA A 15 -3.46 -14.69 24.55
CA ALA A 15 -2.72 -14.73 25.83
C ALA A 15 -1.21 -14.56 25.62
N TRP A 16 -0.65 -15.19 24.58
CA TRP A 16 0.78 -15.06 24.29
C TRP A 16 1.12 -13.62 23.86
N LEU A 17 0.36 -13.00 22.96
CA LEU A 17 0.55 -11.62 22.52
C LEU A 17 0.42 -10.65 23.69
N HIS A 18 -0.59 -10.83 24.53
CA HIS A 18 -0.78 -10.01 25.73
C HIS A 18 0.43 -10.09 26.68
N ALA A 19 0.96 -11.28 26.91
CA ALA A 19 2.15 -11.49 27.74
C ALA A 19 3.41 -10.82 27.14
N HIS A 20 3.46 -10.61 25.80
CA HIS A 20 4.60 -10.05 25.09
C HIS A 20 4.38 -8.59 24.61
N ARG A 21 3.30 -7.93 25.06
CA ARG A 21 2.99 -6.55 24.60
C ARG A 21 4.12 -5.53 24.84
N GLN A 22 4.87 -5.69 25.94
CA GLN A 22 5.99 -4.81 26.22
C GLN A 22 7.14 -5.03 25.23
N ALA A 23 7.47 -6.28 24.93
CA ALA A 23 8.47 -6.63 23.91
C ALA A 23 8.05 -6.18 22.50
N MET A 24 6.73 -6.15 22.19
CA MET A 24 6.24 -5.55 20.94
C MET A 24 6.56 -4.07 20.87
N LYS A 25 6.29 -3.32 21.94
CA LYS A 25 6.59 -1.88 22.01
C LYS A 25 8.09 -1.60 21.91
N GLU A 26 8.93 -2.46 22.46
CA GLU A 26 10.39 -2.38 22.33
C GLU A 26 10.84 -2.63 20.89
N THR A 27 10.33 -3.70 20.22
CA THR A 27 10.58 -3.97 18.80
C THR A 27 10.14 -2.79 17.91
N TYR A 28 8.96 -2.23 18.16
CA TYR A 28 8.49 -1.02 17.49
C TYR A 28 9.47 0.14 17.68
N ALA A 29 9.90 0.41 18.90
CA ALA A 29 10.83 1.51 19.19
C ALA A 29 12.19 1.33 18.50
N GLU A 30 12.68 0.09 18.40
CA GLU A 30 13.93 -0.23 17.69
C GLU A 30 13.78 0.03 16.18
N LEU A 31 12.69 -0.41 15.55
CA LEU A 31 12.40 -0.14 14.14
C LEU A 31 12.17 1.34 13.88
N HIS A 32 11.44 2.03 14.76
CA HIS A 32 11.20 3.48 14.69
C HIS A 32 12.49 4.29 14.75
N ALA A 33 13.51 3.79 15.44
CA ALA A 33 14.82 4.44 15.58
C ALA A 33 15.73 4.29 14.35
N ILE A 34 15.36 3.48 13.36
CA ILE A 34 16.15 3.21 12.16
C ILE A 34 15.40 3.51 10.84
N PRO A 35 14.69 4.64 10.71
CA PRO A 35 13.94 4.95 9.49
C PRO A 35 14.89 5.05 8.29
N GLU A 36 14.51 4.42 7.18
CA GLU A 36 15.27 4.45 5.93
C GLU A 36 14.30 4.66 4.74
N ALA A 37 14.68 5.55 3.83
CA ALA A 37 13.87 5.86 2.67
C ALA A 37 13.82 4.68 1.69
N SER A 38 12.81 4.68 0.82
CA SER A 38 12.58 3.70 -0.25
C SER A 38 13.88 3.32 -0.98
N TRP A 39 14.11 2.03 -1.18
CA TRP A 39 15.31 1.42 -1.77
C TRP A 39 16.61 1.58 -0.95
N ARG A 40 16.53 2.06 0.28
CA ARG A 40 17.68 2.25 1.19
C ARG A 40 17.51 1.54 2.54
N GLU A 41 16.55 0.65 2.67
CA GLU A 41 16.13 -0.04 3.89
C GLU A 41 17.12 -1.15 4.31
N HIS A 42 18.41 -0.83 4.32
CA HIS A 42 19.48 -1.81 4.59
C HIS A 42 19.52 -2.26 6.04
N ARG A 43 19.44 -1.30 6.99
CA ARG A 43 19.44 -1.59 8.43
C ARG A 43 18.14 -2.27 8.84
N THR A 44 17.03 -1.81 8.29
CA THR A 44 15.71 -2.40 8.48
C THR A 44 15.68 -3.84 7.98
N THR A 45 16.18 -4.10 6.77
CA THR A 45 16.30 -5.47 6.22
C THR A 45 17.20 -6.34 7.11
N GLN A 46 18.32 -5.82 7.59
CA GLN A 46 19.22 -6.55 8.49
C GLN A 46 18.56 -6.87 9.83
N TYR A 47 17.80 -5.93 10.41
CA TYR A 47 17.04 -6.14 11.63
C TYR A 47 16.03 -7.29 11.46
N LEU A 48 15.28 -7.27 10.35
CA LEU A 48 14.31 -8.32 10.02
C LEU A 48 14.97 -9.70 9.85
N GLN A 49 16.15 -9.75 9.24
CA GLN A 49 16.92 -10.99 9.14
C GLN A 49 17.28 -11.55 10.53
N GLN A 50 17.82 -10.71 11.40
CA GLN A 50 18.17 -11.13 12.77
C GLN A 50 16.94 -11.59 13.55
N ALA A 51 15.79 -10.93 13.38
CA ALA A 51 14.55 -11.34 14.01
C ALA A 51 14.08 -12.72 13.50
N LEU A 52 14.16 -12.97 12.20
CA LEU A 52 13.80 -14.26 11.59
C LEU A 52 14.77 -15.38 11.95
N ASP A 53 16.09 -15.10 11.99
CA ASP A 53 17.12 -16.03 12.46
C ASP A 53 16.83 -16.46 13.91
N GLY A 54 16.48 -15.50 14.79
CA GLY A 54 16.08 -15.78 16.17
C GLY A 54 14.82 -16.63 16.31
N MET A 55 13.95 -16.63 15.30
CA MET A 55 12.74 -17.47 15.23
C MET A 55 12.97 -18.81 14.53
N GLY A 56 14.13 -19.02 13.89
CA GLY A 56 14.40 -20.20 13.05
C GLY A 56 13.55 -20.24 11.78
N VAL A 57 13.08 -19.10 11.27
CA VAL A 57 12.27 -19.01 10.05
C VAL A 57 13.19 -18.74 8.85
N ALA A 58 13.11 -19.60 7.84
CA ALA A 58 13.88 -19.43 6.61
C ALA A 58 13.41 -18.23 5.80
N TYR A 59 14.34 -17.54 5.17
CA TYR A 59 14.03 -16.40 4.31
C TYR A 59 14.93 -16.31 3.08
N GLU A 60 14.43 -15.62 2.07
CA GLU A 60 15.16 -15.30 0.82
C GLU A 60 15.38 -13.79 0.75
N ARG A 61 16.57 -13.39 0.34
CA ARG A 61 16.96 -12.00 0.09
C ARG A 61 16.94 -11.70 -1.39
N PHE A 62 16.69 -10.45 -1.73
CA PHE A 62 16.81 -9.99 -3.10
C PHE A 62 18.25 -9.53 -3.38
N PRO A 63 18.90 -10.03 -4.49
CA PRO A 63 20.28 -9.63 -4.81
C PRO A 63 20.41 -8.14 -5.18
N ALA A 64 19.35 -7.57 -5.76
CA ALA A 64 19.38 -6.24 -6.39
C ALA A 64 18.79 -5.13 -5.53
N HIS A 65 18.06 -5.45 -4.44
CA HIS A 65 17.36 -4.46 -3.61
C HIS A 65 17.20 -4.96 -2.18
N THR A 66 16.68 -4.07 -1.32
CA THR A 66 16.32 -4.33 0.07
C THR A 66 15.03 -5.15 0.19
N GLY A 67 14.64 -5.48 1.40
CA GLY A 67 13.51 -6.37 1.68
C GLY A 67 13.86 -7.84 1.63
N LEU A 68 12.92 -8.68 1.99
CA LEU A 68 13.07 -10.15 2.02
C LEU A 68 11.71 -10.86 2.05
N VAL A 69 11.73 -12.16 1.78
CA VAL A 69 10.57 -13.03 1.85
C VAL A 69 10.86 -14.17 2.82
N ALA A 70 10.15 -14.21 3.94
CA ALA A 70 10.22 -15.32 4.89
C ALA A 70 9.25 -16.43 4.47
N ARG A 71 9.68 -17.70 4.65
CA ARG A 71 8.90 -18.89 4.28
C ARG A 71 8.87 -19.87 5.42
N TRP A 72 7.70 -20.13 5.93
CA TRP A 72 7.47 -21.15 6.93
C TRP A 72 6.61 -22.27 6.36
N LYS A 73 7.28 -23.39 6.04
CA LYS A 73 6.65 -24.60 5.48
C LYS A 73 6.34 -25.58 6.58
N ARG A 74 5.33 -26.42 6.35
CA ARG A 74 5.02 -27.55 7.23
C ARG A 74 6.25 -28.42 7.47
N SER A 75 6.46 -28.83 8.73
CA SER A 75 7.54 -29.71 9.12
C SER A 75 7.51 -31.06 8.36
N ALA A 76 8.68 -31.58 8.03
CA ALA A 76 8.83 -32.88 7.37
C ALA A 76 8.37 -34.07 8.24
N SER A 77 8.25 -33.87 9.57
CA SER A 77 7.81 -34.88 10.55
C SER A 77 6.29 -35.01 10.66
N GLY A 78 5.51 -34.11 10.05
CA GLY A 78 4.05 -34.17 10.07
C GLY A 78 3.46 -35.22 9.12
N ASP A 79 2.14 -35.41 9.16
CA ASP A 79 1.40 -36.39 8.36
C ASP A 79 1.72 -36.22 6.86
N ALA A 80 2.34 -37.26 6.29
CA ALA A 80 2.83 -37.27 4.91
C ALA A 80 1.67 -37.06 3.87
N ALA A 81 0.43 -37.43 4.22
CA ALA A 81 -0.73 -37.30 3.36
C ALA A 81 -1.18 -35.83 3.18
N LEU A 82 -0.80 -34.94 4.11
CA LEU A 82 -1.14 -33.51 4.08
C LEU A 82 -0.01 -32.63 3.50
N ARG A 83 1.13 -33.22 3.12
CA ARG A 83 2.26 -32.47 2.55
C ARG A 83 1.90 -31.88 1.19
N GLY A 84 2.03 -30.55 1.06
CA GLY A 84 1.80 -29.84 -0.20
C GLY A 84 0.34 -29.67 -0.59
N THR A 85 -0.60 -30.10 0.25
CA THR A 85 -2.03 -29.83 0.09
C THR A 85 -2.43 -28.62 0.95
N GLY A 86 -3.36 -27.82 0.45
CA GLY A 86 -3.84 -26.61 1.14
C GLY A 86 -3.28 -25.33 0.54
N PRO A 87 -3.76 -24.18 1.03
CA PRO A 87 -3.38 -22.87 0.51
C PRO A 87 -2.00 -22.42 0.98
N VAL A 88 -1.37 -21.56 0.18
CA VAL A 88 -0.27 -20.70 0.59
C VAL A 88 -0.85 -19.36 1.02
N VAL A 89 -0.63 -19.00 2.27
CA VAL A 89 -1.08 -17.74 2.85
C VAL A 89 0.12 -16.81 3.01
N ALA A 90 -0.02 -15.55 2.60
CA ALA A 90 1.02 -14.56 2.76
C ALA A 90 0.54 -13.39 3.65
N LEU A 91 1.44 -12.91 4.51
CA LEU A 91 1.32 -11.65 5.24
C LEU A 91 2.27 -10.65 4.60
N ARG A 92 1.80 -9.45 4.28
CA ARG A 92 2.66 -8.38 3.72
C ARG A 92 2.81 -7.25 4.72
N THR A 93 4.00 -6.75 4.83
CA THR A 93 4.32 -5.46 5.44
C THR A 93 5.26 -4.68 4.54
N ASP A 94 5.07 -3.37 4.48
CA ASP A 94 6.01 -2.39 3.99
C ASP A 94 7.13 -2.18 5.01
N ILE A 95 8.32 -1.69 4.54
CA ILE A 95 9.48 -1.55 5.44
C ILE A 95 10.21 -0.22 5.29
N ASP A 96 9.84 0.62 4.34
CA ASP A 96 10.46 1.92 4.11
C ASP A 96 9.86 3.04 4.98
N ALA A 97 10.47 4.21 4.92
CA ALA A 97 10.04 5.42 5.60
C ALA A 97 10.03 6.59 4.62
N LEU A 98 9.20 7.58 4.89
CA LEU A 98 9.13 8.81 4.12
C LEU A 98 10.39 9.67 4.30
N TRP A 99 10.89 10.22 3.18
CA TRP A 99 11.89 11.29 3.22
C TRP A 99 11.16 12.63 3.34
N GLN A 100 11.26 13.27 4.48
CA GLN A 100 10.52 14.50 4.78
C GLN A 100 11.28 15.46 5.69
N ARG A 101 10.77 16.69 5.77
CA ARG A 101 11.33 17.71 6.65
C ARG A 101 10.75 17.57 8.07
N VAL A 102 11.61 17.22 9.03
CA VAL A 102 11.29 17.06 10.45
C VAL A 102 12.14 18.03 11.24
N ASP A 103 11.50 18.94 12.00
CA ASP A 103 12.18 19.97 12.81
C ASP A 103 13.23 20.80 12.01
N GLY A 104 12.90 21.10 10.74
CA GLY A 104 13.76 21.88 9.86
C GLY A 104 14.88 21.09 9.16
N VAL A 105 15.02 19.78 9.41
CA VAL A 105 16.03 18.88 8.81
C VAL A 105 15.34 17.87 7.90
N ASP A 106 15.87 17.68 6.69
CA ASP A 106 15.39 16.65 5.78
C ASP A 106 15.97 15.29 6.17
N ARG A 107 15.10 14.33 6.51
CA ARG A 107 15.49 13.00 6.97
C ARG A 107 14.38 11.96 6.71
N ALA A 108 14.75 10.68 6.78
CA ALA A 108 13.77 9.60 6.81
C ALA A 108 12.97 9.64 8.13
N ASN A 109 11.67 9.35 8.07
CA ASN A 109 10.77 9.35 9.22
C ASN A 109 9.60 8.38 9.00
N HIS A 110 9.36 7.50 9.99
CA HIS A 110 8.22 6.56 9.96
C HIS A 110 6.90 7.28 10.31
N SER A 111 6.43 8.13 9.41
CA SER A 111 5.16 8.85 9.57
C SER A 111 3.98 8.23 8.79
N CYS A 112 4.18 7.00 8.26
CA CYS A 112 3.11 6.17 7.69
C CYS A 112 2.81 4.92 8.56
N GLY A 113 3.67 4.58 9.52
CA GLY A 113 3.44 3.48 10.46
C GLY A 113 4.00 2.13 10.02
N HIS A 114 4.90 2.10 9.02
CA HIS A 114 5.50 0.85 8.51
C HIS A 114 6.30 0.10 9.58
N ASP A 115 6.90 0.79 10.53
CA ASP A 115 7.51 0.23 11.73
C ASP A 115 6.52 -0.54 12.62
N ALA A 116 5.30 -0.03 12.76
CA ALA A 116 4.20 -0.73 13.43
C ALA A 116 3.73 -1.94 12.61
N HIS A 117 3.60 -1.80 11.28
CA HIS A 117 3.19 -2.89 10.39
C HIS A 117 4.20 -4.05 10.46
N MET A 118 5.51 -3.77 10.38
CA MET A 118 6.57 -4.76 10.57
C MET A 118 6.47 -5.46 11.93
N THR A 119 6.27 -4.68 12.98
CA THR A 119 6.13 -5.21 14.34
C THR A 119 4.96 -6.18 14.44
N MET A 120 3.79 -5.80 13.90
CA MET A 120 2.60 -6.66 13.92
C MET A 120 2.80 -7.98 13.17
N VAL A 121 3.41 -7.95 11.98
CA VAL A 121 3.71 -9.16 11.21
C VAL A 121 4.72 -10.06 11.93
N LEU A 122 5.81 -9.50 12.49
CA LEU A 122 6.78 -10.26 13.26
C LEU A 122 6.13 -10.96 14.47
N TYR A 123 5.26 -10.25 15.20
CA TYR A 123 4.61 -10.83 16.38
C TYR A 123 3.46 -11.78 16.03
N ALA A 124 2.80 -11.61 14.90
CA ALA A 124 1.88 -12.62 14.39
C ALA A 124 2.62 -13.96 14.14
N ILE A 125 3.80 -13.91 13.48
CA ILE A 125 4.63 -15.10 13.25
C ILE A 125 5.13 -15.69 14.59
N LYS A 126 5.67 -14.87 15.50
CA LYS A 126 6.15 -15.32 16.82
C LYS A 126 5.04 -16.02 17.62
N ALA A 127 3.83 -15.45 17.65
CA ALA A 127 2.69 -16.02 18.35
C ALA A 127 2.30 -17.38 17.77
N LEU A 128 2.22 -17.49 16.43
CA LEU A 128 1.91 -18.73 15.73
C LEU A 128 2.94 -19.84 16.02
N LEU A 129 4.23 -19.49 16.01
CA LEU A 129 5.31 -20.42 16.38
C LEU A 129 5.19 -20.88 17.85
N ALA A 130 4.94 -19.94 18.76
CA ALA A 130 4.87 -20.21 20.18
C ALA A 130 3.71 -21.14 20.57
N VAL A 131 2.58 -21.05 19.85
CA VAL A 131 1.43 -21.95 20.06
C VAL A 131 1.54 -23.26 19.28
N GLY A 132 2.65 -23.51 18.61
CA GLY A 132 2.88 -24.73 17.84
C GLY A 132 2.00 -24.86 16.59
N PHE A 133 1.56 -23.72 16.01
CA PHE A 133 0.79 -23.75 14.77
C PHE A 133 1.67 -24.24 13.62
N GLU A 134 1.14 -25.13 12.80
CA GLU A 134 1.76 -25.56 11.55
C GLU A 134 0.84 -25.25 10.36
N PRO A 135 1.29 -24.47 9.37
CA PRO A 135 0.48 -24.19 8.18
C PRO A 135 0.22 -25.48 7.39
N ALA A 136 -0.93 -25.57 6.71
CA ALA A 136 -1.26 -26.75 5.92
C ALA A 136 -0.24 -26.97 4.78
N ARG A 137 0.21 -25.91 4.11
CA ARG A 137 1.25 -25.92 3.07
C ARG A 137 2.38 -24.95 3.41
N GLU A 138 2.11 -23.64 3.37
CA GLU A 138 3.12 -22.60 3.63
C GLU A 138 2.45 -21.35 4.20
N LEU A 139 3.06 -20.74 5.21
CA LEU A 139 2.84 -19.35 5.59
C LEU A 139 4.05 -18.53 5.13
N ARG A 140 3.81 -17.45 4.42
CA ARG A 140 4.83 -16.56 3.86
C ARG A 140 4.71 -15.18 4.48
N ALA A 141 5.82 -14.49 4.67
CA ALA A 141 5.81 -13.07 5.02
C ALA A 141 6.64 -12.28 4.00
N LEU A 142 6.02 -11.26 3.42
CA LEU A 142 6.64 -10.35 2.46
C LEU A 142 7.02 -9.06 3.20
N PHE A 143 8.30 -8.84 3.38
CA PHE A 143 8.85 -7.59 3.90
C PHE A 143 9.23 -6.72 2.71
N GLN A 144 8.27 -5.95 2.24
CA GLN A 144 8.31 -5.22 0.98
C GLN A 144 8.97 -3.86 1.13
N PRO A 145 10.05 -3.53 0.37
CA PRO A 145 10.63 -2.20 0.33
C PRO A 145 9.81 -1.26 -0.55
N ALA A 146 10.13 0.04 -0.47
CA ALA A 146 9.76 1.07 -1.46
C ALA A 146 8.26 1.20 -1.76
N GLU A 147 7.40 1.11 -0.72
CA GLU A 147 5.97 1.37 -0.84
C GLU A 147 5.71 2.84 -1.17
N GLU A 148 6.41 3.78 -0.50
CA GLU A 148 6.18 5.23 -0.57
C GLU A 148 6.49 5.84 -1.97
N VAL A 149 7.15 5.08 -2.83
CA VAL A 149 7.37 5.44 -4.24
C VAL A 149 6.52 4.61 -5.21
N GLY A 150 5.70 3.67 -4.70
CA GLY A 150 4.78 2.85 -5.49
C GLY A 150 5.47 1.80 -6.37
N GLU A 151 6.67 1.34 -6.01
CA GLU A 151 7.48 0.46 -6.86
C GLU A 151 7.74 -0.91 -6.25
N GLY A 152 7.66 -1.04 -4.92
CA GLY A 152 8.06 -2.23 -4.19
C GLY A 152 7.23 -3.46 -4.53
N ALA A 153 5.90 -3.32 -4.58
CA ALA A 153 5.01 -4.41 -4.94
C ALA A 153 5.29 -4.95 -6.36
N LEU A 154 5.57 -4.06 -7.32
CA LEU A 154 5.91 -4.44 -8.69
C LEU A 154 7.21 -5.25 -8.73
N LYS A 155 8.21 -4.89 -7.90
CA LYS A 155 9.47 -5.65 -7.82
C LYS A 155 9.28 -7.04 -7.22
N LEU A 156 8.42 -7.19 -6.23
CA LEU A 156 8.09 -8.50 -5.67
C LEU A 156 7.28 -9.36 -6.64
N LEU A 157 6.43 -8.76 -7.47
CA LEU A 157 5.74 -9.43 -8.58
C LEU A 157 6.74 -9.90 -9.66
N GLU A 158 7.67 -9.04 -10.09
CA GLU A 158 8.75 -9.39 -11.02
C GLU A 158 9.63 -10.56 -10.51
N ALA A 159 9.85 -10.62 -9.19
CA ALA A 159 10.60 -11.69 -8.52
C ALA A 159 9.76 -12.96 -8.26
N GLU A 160 8.54 -13.02 -8.76
CA GLU A 160 7.60 -14.14 -8.61
C GLU A 160 7.33 -14.57 -7.16
N CYS A 161 7.47 -13.64 -6.20
CA CYS A 161 7.30 -13.92 -4.78
C CYS A 161 5.90 -14.43 -4.41
N LEU A 162 4.91 -14.17 -5.27
CA LEU A 162 3.52 -14.56 -5.07
C LEU A 162 3.04 -15.62 -6.07
N ALA A 163 3.92 -16.25 -6.88
CA ALA A 163 3.51 -17.12 -7.97
C ALA A 163 2.50 -18.21 -7.56
N ASP A 164 2.66 -18.77 -6.36
CA ASP A 164 1.83 -19.83 -5.81
C ASP A 164 1.05 -19.42 -4.55
N VAL A 165 0.92 -18.11 -4.28
CA VAL A 165 0.14 -17.57 -3.14
C VAL A 165 -1.33 -17.53 -3.50
N ASP A 166 -2.16 -18.07 -2.61
CA ASP A 166 -3.62 -18.08 -2.74
C ASP A 166 -4.27 -16.89 -2.01
N TYR A 167 -3.74 -16.54 -0.82
CA TYR A 167 -4.27 -15.49 0.04
C TYR A 167 -3.18 -14.54 0.50
N LEU A 168 -3.45 -13.22 0.41
CA LEU A 168 -2.55 -12.16 0.85
C LEU A 168 -3.26 -11.21 1.81
N LEU A 169 -2.70 -11.04 2.99
CA LEU A 169 -3.17 -10.09 4.00
C LEU A 169 -2.13 -9.00 4.22
N GLY A 170 -2.55 -7.74 4.14
CA GLY A 170 -1.83 -6.59 4.67
C GLY A 170 -2.56 -5.99 5.85
N ILE A 171 -1.90 -5.11 6.61
CA ILE A 171 -2.52 -4.31 7.66
C ILE A 171 -1.95 -2.90 7.61
N HIS A 172 -2.81 -1.90 7.84
CA HIS A 172 -2.38 -0.50 7.85
C HIS A 172 -3.07 0.27 8.97
N LEU A 173 -2.30 1.09 9.71
CA LEU A 173 -2.82 2.03 10.70
C LEU A 173 -3.76 3.03 10.04
N ARG A 174 -4.86 3.37 10.73
CA ARG A 174 -5.81 4.38 10.21
C ARG A 174 -5.89 5.60 11.12
N PRO A 175 -6.00 6.80 10.52
CA PRO A 175 -6.25 8.01 11.29
C PRO A 175 -7.48 7.89 12.18
N ALA A 176 -7.47 8.51 13.37
CA ALA A 176 -8.57 8.47 14.33
C ALA A 176 -9.93 8.92 13.76
N LYS A 177 -9.93 9.78 12.73
CA LYS A 177 -11.13 10.22 12.01
C LYS A 177 -11.76 9.12 11.13
N GLU A 178 -11.02 8.06 10.82
CA GLU A 178 -11.49 6.94 9.99
C GLU A 178 -11.83 5.74 10.86
N LEU A 179 -10.92 5.35 11.76
CA LEU A 179 -11.11 4.25 12.71
C LEU A 179 -10.55 4.66 14.09
N ALA A 180 -11.38 4.60 15.13
CA ALA A 180 -10.95 4.80 16.51
C ALA A 180 -10.18 3.58 17.04
N TYR A 181 -9.40 3.75 18.10
CA TYR A 181 -8.78 2.61 18.81
C TYR A 181 -9.84 1.59 19.25
N GLY A 182 -9.53 0.32 19.02
CA GLY A 182 -10.47 -0.79 19.27
C GLY A 182 -11.35 -1.16 18.07
N GLN A 183 -11.36 -0.36 17.01
CA GLN A 183 -12.04 -0.68 15.76
C GLN A 183 -11.06 -1.27 14.74
N VAL A 184 -11.52 -2.26 13.99
CA VAL A 184 -10.77 -2.89 12.89
C VAL A 184 -11.71 -3.08 11.71
N SER A 185 -11.29 -2.66 10.52
CA SER A 185 -12.02 -2.95 9.28
C SER A 185 -11.38 -4.09 8.51
N SER A 186 -12.20 -4.90 7.86
CA SER A 186 -11.75 -6.05 7.06
C SER A 186 -11.04 -5.67 5.77
N ALA A 187 -11.19 -4.42 5.33
CA ALA A 187 -10.53 -3.86 4.14
C ALA A 187 -10.29 -2.36 4.32
N ILE A 188 -9.46 -1.79 3.44
CA ILE A 188 -9.35 -0.36 3.18
C ILE A 188 -9.54 -0.16 1.68
N TYR A 189 -10.51 0.66 1.29
CA TYR A 189 -10.79 0.92 -0.13
C TYR A 189 -9.95 2.12 -0.59
N HIS A 190 -8.64 1.88 -0.77
CA HIS A 190 -7.73 2.87 -1.36
C HIS A 190 -8.10 3.16 -2.81
N GLY A 191 -8.03 4.44 -3.19
CA GLY A 191 -8.14 4.85 -4.58
C GLY A 191 -6.86 4.63 -5.38
N ALA A 192 -6.99 4.61 -6.70
CA ALA A 192 -5.87 4.71 -7.61
C ALA A 192 -5.35 6.15 -7.66
N CYS A 193 -4.04 6.30 -7.72
CA CYS A 193 -3.35 7.57 -7.90
C CYS A 193 -2.47 7.51 -9.13
N ALA A 194 -2.36 8.62 -9.89
CA ALA A 194 -1.38 8.73 -10.94
C ALA A 194 -0.81 10.16 -11.01
N VAL A 195 0.44 10.26 -11.39
CA VAL A 195 1.11 11.53 -11.67
C VAL A 195 1.55 11.51 -13.12
N LEU A 196 1.08 12.50 -13.86
CA LEU A 196 1.51 12.76 -15.24
C LEU A 196 2.43 13.98 -15.25
N GLU A 197 3.54 13.89 -15.94
CA GLU A 197 4.44 15.02 -16.22
C GLU A 197 4.46 15.28 -17.73
N GLY A 198 4.50 16.55 -18.10
CA GLY A 198 4.56 16.92 -19.49
C GLY A 198 5.23 18.25 -19.74
N SER A 199 5.43 18.53 -21.02
CA SER A 199 6.00 19.78 -21.50
C SER A 199 5.29 20.26 -22.77
N VAL A 200 5.32 21.56 -22.95
CA VAL A 200 4.88 22.24 -24.19
C VAL A 200 6.10 22.87 -24.84
N ALA A 201 6.33 22.59 -26.10
CA ALA A 201 7.33 23.24 -26.92
C ALA A 201 6.66 24.04 -28.06
N GLY A 202 6.79 25.35 -28.02
CA GLY A 202 6.30 26.29 -29.00
C GLY A 202 7.43 26.90 -29.84
N LEU A 203 7.31 28.20 -30.19
CA LEU A 203 8.27 28.92 -30.98
C LEU A 203 8.46 30.33 -30.42
N GLN A 204 9.71 30.68 -30.10
CA GLN A 204 10.07 31.99 -29.57
C GLN A 204 9.96 33.09 -30.62
N ALA A 205 9.40 34.23 -30.25
CA ALA A 205 9.30 35.41 -31.11
C ALA A 205 9.24 36.70 -30.27
N HIS A 206 9.35 37.84 -30.93
CA HIS A 206 9.15 39.14 -30.30
C HIS A 206 7.66 39.33 -29.96
N ALA A 207 7.31 39.74 -28.74
CA ALA A 207 5.93 39.86 -28.30
C ALA A 207 5.06 40.82 -29.14
N SER A 208 5.68 41.79 -29.86
CA SER A 208 4.98 42.65 -30.83
C SER A 208 4.68 41.98 -32.17
N ARG A 209 5.14 40.74 -32.37
CA ARG A 209 4.94 39.97 -33.61
C ARG A 209 4.39 38.57 -33.25
N PRO A 210 3.18 38.50 -32.67
CA PRO A 210 2.67 37.26 -32.16
C PRO A 210 2.50 36.16 -33.22
N ASN A 211 2.29 36.53 -34.49
CA ASN A 211 2.11 35.56 -35.57
C ASN A 211 3.42 34.86 -36.00
N ASP A 212 4.57 35.34 -35.54
CA ASP A 212 5.89 34.76 -35.85
C ASP A 212 6.30 33.70 -34.81
N GLY A 213 5.51 33.51 -33.73
CA GLY A 213 5.79 32.61 -32.64
C GLY A 213 4.62 31.70 -32.27
N ILE A 214 4.89 30.73 -31.37
CA ILE A 214 3.90 29.88 -30.77
C ILE A 214 4.09 29.99 -29.25
N ASN A 215 3.08 30.57 -28.57
CA ASN A 215 3.16 30.92 -27.15
C ASN A 215 2.88 29.70 -26.25
N ALA A 216 3.92 29.22 -25.60
CA ALA A 216 3.78 28.07 -24.64
C ALA A 216 2.86 28.42 -23.46
N ILE A 217 2.74 29.70 -23.03
CA ILE A 217 1.82 30.09 -21.95
C ILE A 217 0.36 29.95 -22.39
N GLU A 218 0.03 30.36 -23.63
CA GLU A 218 -1.34 30.22 -24.15
C GLU A 218 -1.73 28.73 -24.25
N ALA A 219 -0.85 27.90 -24.82
CA ALA A 219 -1.07 26.46 -24.88
C ALA A 219 -1.23 25.80 -23.50
N LEU A 220 -0.47 26.27 -22.48
CA LEU A 220 -0.64 25.81 -21.10
C LEU A 220 -1.96 26.28 -20.48
N ALA A 221 -2.45 27.47 -20.79
CA ALA A 221 -3.75 27.95 -20.34
C ALA A 221 -4.89 27.11 -20.91
N ASP A 222 -4.81 26.75 -22.19
CA ASP A 222 -5.75 25.86 -22.85
C ASP A 222 -5.69 24.45 -22.27
N LEU A 223 -4.49 23.93 -22.00
CA LEU A 223 -4.29 22.65 -21.34
C LEU A 223 -4.93 22.62 -19.94
N ILE A 224 -4.72 23.65 -19.12
CA ILE A 224 -5.36 23.75 -17.79
C ILE A 224 -6.89 23.75 -17.93
N SER A 225 -7.42 24.45 -18.92
CA SER A 225 -8.86 24.50 -19.18
C SER A 225 -9.40 23.14 -19.63
N ALA A 226 -8.68 22.42 -20.50
CA ALA A 226 -9.01 21.09 -20.97
C ALA A 226 -8.98 20.06 -19.84
N VAL A 227 -7.94 20.04 -19.00
CA VAL A 227 -7.82 19.16 -17.83
C VAL A 227 -8.97 19.41 -16.85
N ARG A 228 -9.34 20.67 -16.61
CA ARG A 228 -10.51 21.01 -15.78
C ARG A 228 -11.82 20.49 -16.37
N ALA A 229 -11.98 20.56 -17.69
CA ALA A 229 -13.16 20.05 -18.39
C ALA A 229 -13.26 18.52 -18.24
N VAL A 230 -12.15 17.78 -18.36
CA VAL A 230 -12.08 16.33 -18.10
C VAL A 230 -12.50 16.04 -16.67
N SER A 231 -11.92 16.72 -15.67
CA SER A 231 -12.29 16.52 -14.26
C SER A 231 -13.79 16.71 -14.01
N ASN A 232 -14.40 17.72 -14.63
CA ASN A 232 -15.84 17.99 -14.51
C ASN A 232 -16.69 16.90 -15.19
N ALA A 233 -16.24 16.36 -16.34
CA ALA A 233 -16.95 15.28 -17.05
C ALA A 233 -16.98 13.97 -16.22
N PHE A 234 -16.00 13.75 -15.35
CA PHE A 234 -15.95 12.60 -14.43
C PHE A 234 -16.58 12.87 -13.05
N SER A 235 -17.27 13.98 -12.87
CA SER A 235 -17.84 14.37 -11.56
C SER A 235 -18.89 13.40 -11.00
N ALA A 236 -19.50 12.56 -11.83
CA ALA A 236 -20.43 11.49 -11.40
C ALA A 236 -19.71 10.24 -10.84
N VAL A 237 -18.40 10.14 -10.98
CA VAL A 237 -17.56 9.07 -10.47
C VAL A 237 -16.61 9.69 -9.44
N PRO A 238 -16.26 9.01 -8.33
CA PRO A 238 -15.25 9.51 -7.39
C PRO A 238 -13.86 9.55 -8.05
N ALA A 239 -13.63 10.57 -8.87
CA ALA A 239 -12.43 10.74 -9.67
C ALA A 239 -12.12 12.23 -9.86
N SER A 240 -10.86 12.58 -9.99
CA SER A 240 -10.41 13.96 -10.23
C SER A 240 -9.06 14.02 -10.93
N CYS A 241 -8.84 15.06 -11.72
CA CYS A 241 -7.52 15.39 -12.25
C CYS A 241 -7.29 16.90 -12.16
N LYS A 242 -6.06 17.29 -11.81
CA LYS A 242 -5.70 18.70 -11.60
C LYS A 242 -4.26 18.96 -12.02
N VAL A 243 -4.02 20.07 -12.71
CA VAL A 243 -2.66 20.59 -12.89
C VAL A 243 -2.17 21.13 -11.55
N THR A 244 -1.10 20.54 -11.01
CA THR A 244 -0.57 20.84 -9.68
C THR A 244 0.77 21.56 -9.71
N LYS A 245 1.49 21.49 -10.84
CA LYS A 245 2.72 22.25 -11.06
C LYS A 245 2.71 22.85 -12.45
N LEU A 246 3.27 24.06 -12.55
CA LEU A 246 3.46 24.78 -13.79
C LEU A 246 4.76 25.56 -13.73
N ARG A 247 5.58 25.49 -14.79
CA ARG A 247 6.83 26.24 -14.88
C ARG A 247 7.04 26.71 -16.31
N VAL A 248 7.22 28.02 -16.47
CA VAL A 248 7.64 28.64 -17.73
C VAL A 248 8.90 29.44 -17.45
N PRO A 249 10.08 29.01 -17.91
CA PRO A 249 11.36 29.68 -17.67
C PRO A 249 11.55 30.86 -18.65
N ASN A 250 10.78 31.92 -18.48
CA ASN A 250 10.87 33.14 -19.30
C ASN A 250 11.06 34.35 -18.39
N GLU A 251 12.22 35.02 -18.51
CA GLU A 251 12.57 36.21 -17.72
C GLU A 251 12.27 37.52 -18.45
N SER A 252 12.09 37.48 -19.76
CA SER A 252 11.91 38.67 -20.61
C SER A 252 10.45 38.92 -20.95
N SER A 253 9.91 40.07 -20.55
CA SER A 253 8.51 40.44 -20.77
C SER A 253 8.13 40.72 -22.26
N ASN A 254 9.10 40.88 -23.13
CA ASN A 254 8.91 41.19 -24.57
C ASN A 254 9.23 40.00 -25.50
N ILE A 255 9.36 38.80 -24.97
CA ILE A 255 9.59 37.55 -25.71
C ILE A 255 8.39 36.62 -25.51
N ILE A 256 7.86 36.04 -26.58
CA ILE A 256 6.92 34.96 -26.56
C ILE A 256 7.67 33.70 -26.07
N PRO A 257 7.27 33.06 -24.96
CA PRO A 257 7.96 31.89 -24.45
C PRO A 257 7.65 30.66 -25.30
N ASP A 258 8.70 29.89 -25.60
CA ASP A 258 8.64 28.67 -26.41
C ASP A 258 8.63 27.38 -25.62
N TYR A 259 8.71 27.46 -24.28
CA TYR A 259 8.75 26.25 -23.43
C TYR A 259 7.97 26.43 -22.13
N GLY A 260 7.30 25.36 -21.75
CA GLY A 260 6.71 25.22 -20.41
C GLY A 260 6.58 23.78 -19.99
N ALA A 261 6.63 23.53 -18.68
CA ALA A 261 6.45 22.20 -18.07
C ALA A 261 5.28 22.20 -17.10
N PHE A 262 4.62 21.06 -16.99
CA PHE A 262 3.46 20.88 -16.12
C PHE A 262 3.42 19.51 -15.47
N THR A 263 2.65 19.39 -14.37
CA THR A 263 2.35 18.11 -13.71
C THR A 263 0.85 18.05 -13.45
N ILE A 264 0.25 16.88 -13.71
CA ILE A 264 -1.16 16.58 -13.41
C ILE A 264 -1.20 15.51 -12.34
N ASP A 265 -1.89 15.77 -11.23
CA ASP A 265 -2.31 14.77 -10.23
C ASP A 265 -3.66 14.19 -10.66
N VAL A 266 -3.77 12.86 -10.68
CA VAL A 266 -4.98 12.13 -11.08
C VAL A 266 -5.36 11.16 -9.96
N ARG A 267 -6.63 11.18 -9.56
CA ARG A 267 -7.20 10.33 -8.53
C ARG A 267 -8.46 9.67 -9.03
N ALA A 268 -8.64 8.38 -8.72
CA ALA A 268 -9.89 7.67 -9.02
C ALA A 268 -10.13 6.56 -7.98
N GLN A 269 -11.38 6.31 -7.64
CA GLN A 269 -11.72 5.28 -6.66
C GLN A 269 -11.67 3.87 -7.24
N THR A 270 -11.68 3.72 -8.57
CA THR A 270 -11.56 2.42 -9.25
C THR A 270 -10.48 2.43 -10.33
N ASN A 271 -9.97 1.26 -10.68
CA ASN A 271 -8.96 1.12 -11.74
C ASN A 271 -9.55 1.48 -13.12
N GLU A 272 -10.80 1.12 -13.38
CA GLU A 272 -11.51 1.41 -14.64
C GLU A 272 -11.68 2.92 -14.83
N ALA A 273 -12.03 3.65 -13.76
CA ALA A 273 -12.13 5.11 -13.80
C ALA A 273 -10.76 5.76 -14.01
N MET A 274 -9.70 5.22 -13.40
CA MET A 274 -8.33 5.69 -13.61
C MET A 274 -7.91 5.51 -15.06
N ASP A 275 -8.14 4.33 -15.64
CA ASP A 275 -7.78 4.04 -17.04
C ASP A 275 -8.54 4.97 -18.01
N ALA A 276 -9.83 5.19 -17.78
CA ALA A 276 -10.63 6.09 -18.58
C ALA A 276 -10.14 7.56 -18.47
N LEU A 277 -9.79 8.02 -17.26
CA LEU A 277 -9.23 9.35 -17.05
C LEU A 277 -7.88 9.54 -17.76
N LEU A 278 -6.98 8.56 -17.63
CA LEU A 278 -5.66 8.63 -18.28
C LEU A 278 -5.79 8.69 -19.81
N LEU A 279 -6.67 7.87 -20.39
CA LEU A 279 -6.94 7.87 -21.81
C LEU A 279 -7.52 9.20 -22.30
N GLU A 280 -8.47 9.79 -21.56
CA GLU A 280 -9.08 11.05 -21.92
C GLU A 280 -8.09 12.23 -21.75
N LEU A 281 -7.27 12.22 -20.70
CA LEU A 281 -6.20 13.21 -20.52
C LEU A 281 -5.19 13.17 -21.66
N GLU A 282 -4.77 11.98 -22.10
CA GLU A 282 -3.89 11.84 -23.25
C GLU A 282 -4.52 12.43 -24.51
N ARG A 283 -5.80 12.15 -24.74
CA ARG A 283 -6.56 12.66 -25.89
C ARG A 283 -6.62 14.19 -25.90
N VAL A 284 -7.02 14.81 -24.77
CA VAL A 284 -7.18 16.28 -24.70
C VAL A 284 -5.84 17.00 -24.75
N VAL A 285 -4.79 16.45 -24.14
CA VAL A 285 -3.43 17.01 -24.20
C VAL A 285 -2.90 17.02 -25.64
N ARG A 286 -3.11 15.95 -26.38
CA ARG A 286 -2.76 15.90 -27.83
C ARG A 286 -3.56 16.90 -28.65
N SER A 287 -4.87 17.08 -28.37
CA SER A 287 -5.69 18.08 -29.07
C SER A 287 -5.19 19.49 -28.85
N VAL A 288 -4.86 19.86 -27.61
CA VAL A 288 -4.26 21.19 -27.31
C VAL A 288 -2.99 21.43 -28.10
N GLY A 289 -2.12 20.42 -28.21
CA GLY A 289 -0.90 20.55 -29.05
C GLY A 289 -1.21 20.79 -30.53
N ALA A 290 -2.16 20.02 -31.08
CA ALA A 290 -2.56 20.15 -32.48
C ALA A 290 -3.23 21.49 -32.77
N ASP A 291 -4.15 21.95 -31.94
CA ASP A 291 -4.90 23.20 -32.08
C ASP A 291 -3.99 24.43 -31.90
N GLY A 292 -3.04 24.35 -30.95
CA GLY A 292 -2.05 25.43 -30.70
C GLY A 292 -0.83 25.38 -31.60
N GLY A 293 -0.72 24.40 -32.51
CA GLY A 293 0.44 24.22 -33.38
C GLY A 293 1.76 23.95 -32.63
N CYS A 294 1.68 23.50 -31.38
CA CYS A 294 2.84 23.23 -30.52
C CYS A 294 3.03 21.72 -30.30
N LEU A 295 4.24 21.30 -29.94
CA LEU A 295 4.51 19.94 -29.49
C LEU A 295 4.19 19.83 -28.00
N VAL A 296 3.30 18.90 -27.64
CA VAL A 296 3.04 18.60 -26.25
C VAL A 296 3.45 17.15 -25.97
N GLU A 297 4.34 16.97 -24.99
CA GLU A 297 4.73 15.67 -24.48
C GLU A 297 4.01 15.40 -23.17
N LEU A 298 3.57 14.15 -22.97
CA LEU A 298 2.95 13.69 -21.74
C LEU A 298 3.51 12.30 -21.40
N ARG A 299 3.90 12.10 -20.15
CA ARG A 299 4.37 10.81 -19.67
C ARG A 299 3.75 10.47 -18.31
N LEU A 300 3.44 9.21 -18.11
CA LEU A 300 3.10 8.68 -16.80
C LEU A 300 4.39 8.60 -15.96
N LYS A 301 4.42 9.30 -14.82
CA LYS A 301 5.55 9.31 -13.88
C LYS A 301 5.41 8.22 -12.84
N SER A 302 4.23 8.12 -12.25
CA SER A 302 3.92 7.11 -11.24
C SER A 302 2.42 6.78 -11.27
N ARG A 303 2.11 5.58 -10.80
CA ARG A 303 0.73 5.11 -10.64
C ARG A 303 0.67 4.15 -9.45
N THR A 304 -0.46 4.14 -8.72
CA THR A 304 -0.86 3.07 -7.82
C THR A 304 -2.23 2.54 -8.24
N ALA A 305 -2.53 1.29 -7.89
CA ALA A 305 -3.81 0.68 -8.20
C ALA A 305 -4.85 1.02 -7.13
N ALA A 306 -6.13 1.07 -7.51
CA ALA A 306 -7.24 1.07 -6.55
C ALA A 306 -7.40 -0.31 -5.93
N ALA A 307 -7.92 -0.34 -4.70
CA ALA A 307 -8.30 -1.57 -4.02
C ALA A 307 -9.32 -2.37 -4.87
N ARG A 308 -9.14 -3.69 -4.87
CA ARG A 308 -10.12 -4.65 -5.40
C ARG A 308 -10.66 -5.44 -4.21
N PRO A 309 -11.86 -5.11 -3.73
CA PRO A 309 -12.46 -5.81 -2.60
C PRO A 309 -12.56 -7.32 -2.86
N ASP A 310 -12.21 -8.13 -1.85
CA ASP A 310 -12.39 -9.58 -1.89
C ASP A 310 -13.43 -9.98 -0.85
N PRO A 311 -14.68 -10.28 -1.27
CA PRO A 311 -15.78 -10.54 -0.33
C PRO A 311 -15.53 -11.73 0.60
N TYR A 312 -14.74 -12.72 0.16
CA TYR A 312 -14.41 -13.86 1.00
C TYR A 312 -13.45 -13.47 2.13
N LEU A 313 -12.39 -12.71 1.81
CA LEU A 313 -11.45 -12.25 2.82
C LEU A 313 -12.08 -11.22 3.76
N GLU A 314 -12.92 -10.33 3.23
CA GLU A 314 -13.64 -9.36 4.06
C GLU A 314 -14.54 -10.06 5.08
N ALA A 315 -15.32 -11.06 4.64
CA ALA A 315 -16.15 -11.84 5.55
C ALA A 315 -15.32 -12.65 6.56
N LEU A 316 -14.19 -13.24 6.15
CA LEU A 316 -13.31 -14.02 7.02
C LEU A 316 -12.66 -13.13 8.09
N VAL A 317 -12.07 -12.00 7.67
CA VAL A 317 -11.43 -11.06 8.60
C VAL A 317 -12.47 -10.42 9.53
N GLY A 318 -13.64 -10.05 9.00
CA GLY A 318 -14.76 -9.54 9.81
C GLY A 318 -15.15 -10.52 10.91
N ALA A 319 -15.30 -11.80 10.57
CA ALA A 319 -15.58 -12.86 11.56
C ALA A 319 -14.44 -13.05 12.58
N VAL A 320 -13.16 -12.86 12.17
CA VAL A 320 -12.03 -12.89 13.11
C VAL A 320 -12.11 -11.71 14.07
N VAL A 321 -12.40 -10.51 13.59
CA VAL A 321 -12.53 -9.31 14.42
C VAL A 321 -13.68 -9.47 15.43
N SER A 322 -14.86 -9.89 14.96
CA SER A 322 -16.02 -10.12 15.84
C SER A 322 -15.74 -11.17 16.91
N ASP A 323 -15.08 -12.26 16.55
CA ASP A 323 -14.74 -13.32 17.52
C ASP A 323 -13.66 -12.89 18.53
N LEU A 324 -12.74 -12.01 18.15
CA LEU A 324 -11.64 -11.56 18.99
C LEU A 324 -12.03 -10.38 19.90
N LEU A 325 -12.78 -9.42 19.36
CA LEU A 325 -13.03 -8.12 19.98
C LEU A 325 -14.52 -7.83 20.22
N GLY A 326 -15.43 -8.65 19.67
CA GLY A 326 -16.87 -8.41 19.63
C GLY A 326 -17.32 -7.68 18.35
N ASP A 327 -18.60 -7.80 18.03
CA ASP A 327 -19.18 -7.27 16.77
C ASP A 327 -19.04 -5.76 16.64
N GLU A 328 -19.11 -5.01 17.73
CA GLU A 328 -18.96 -3.56 17.76
C GLU A 328 -17.57 -3.06 17.30
N ALA A 329 -16.56 -3.93 17.37
CA ALA A 329 -15.20 -3.61 16.93
C ALA A 329 -15.00 -3.74 15.42
N HIS A 330 -15.85 -4.51 14.73
CA HIS A 330 -15.80 -4.66 13.28
C HIS A 330 -16.45 -3.46 12.60
N ALA A 331 -15.62 -2.56 12.10
CA ALA A 331 -16.05 -1.35 11.43
C ALA A 331 -16.17 -1.54 9.91
N GLU A 332 -17.01 -0.71 9.29
CA GLU A 332 -17.10 -0.64 7.83
C GLU A 332 -15.75 -0.22 7.23
N PRO A 333 -15.36 -0.80 6.07
CA PRO A 333 -14.14 -0.44 5.38
C PRO A 333 -14.08 1.04 5.02
N PRO A 334 -13.07 1.80 5.47
CA PRO A 334 -12.93 3.21 5.10
C PRO A 334 -12.56 3.35 3.63
N VAL A 335 -13.16 4.35 2.98
CA VAL A 335 -12.78 4.79 1.64
C VAL A 335 -11.68 5.82 1.77
N SER A 336 -10.50 5.52 1.23
CA SER A 336 -9.31 6.37 1.30
C SER A 336 -8.94 6.91 -0.07
N PRO A 337 -8.74 8.23 -0.24
CA PRO A 337 -8.22 8.80 -1.49
C PRO A 337 -6.70 8.61 -1.64
N GLY A 338 -6.02 8.04 -0.64
CA GLY A 338 -4.60 7.70 -0.70
C GLY A 338 -4.35 6.51 -1.62
N GLY A 339 -3.15 6.47 -2.22
CA GLY A 339 -2.68 5.31 -2.97
C GLY A 339 -1.92 4.36 -2.06
N GLU A 340 -1.87 3.09 -2.47
CA GLU A 340 -1.14 2.01 -1.80
C GLU A 340 -0.71 0.98 -2.85
N ASP A 341 0.56 0.64 -2.91
CA ASP A 341 1.09 -0.24 -3.96
C ASP A 341 0.75 -1.73 -3.75
N PHE A 342 0.31 -2.11 -2.53
CA PHE A 342 -0.26 -3.42 -2.24
C PHE A 342 -1.31 -3.87 -3.26
N HIS A 343 -2.11 -2.93 -3.75
CA HIS A 343 -3.21 -3.26 -4.67
C HIS A 343 -2.74 -3.68 -6.06
N PHE A 344 -1.46 -3.48 -6.40
CA PHE A 344 -0.88 -4.07 -7.60
C PHE A 344 -0.87 -5.59 -7.57
N TYR A 345 -0.75 -6.21 -6.40
CA TYR A 345 -0.76 -7.66 -6.29
C TYR A 345 -2.03 -8.28 -6.87
N ALA A 346 -3.21 -7.81 -6.43
CA ALA A 346 -4.48 -8.30 -6.95
C ALA A 346 -4.79 -7.80 -8.37
N LEU A 347 -4.24 -6.64 -8.79
CA LEU A 347 -4.41 -6.14 -10.15
C LEU A 347 -3.67 -7.01 -11.17
N HIS A 348 -2.41 -7.37 -10.88
CA HIS A 348 -1.55 -8.16 -11.76
C HIS A 348 -1.74 -9.67 -11.61
N LYS A 349 -2.36 -10.11 -10.52
CA LYS A 349 -2.67 -11.50 -10.22
C LYS A 349 -4.14 -11.65 -9.83
N PRO A 350 -5.07 -11.64 -10.81
CA PRO A 350 -6.52 -11.60 -10.55
C PRO A 350 -7.07 -12.79 -9.75
N GLU A 351 -6.37 -13.94 -9.75
CA GLU A 351 -6.70 -15.13 -8.97
C GLU A 351 -6.27 -15.02 -7.49
N LEU A 352 -5.45 -14.04 -7.13
CA LEU A 352 -5.01 -13.82 -5.76
C LEU A 352 -6.13 -13.18 -4.95
N HIS A 353 -6.53 -13.83 -3.87
CA HIS A 353 -7.40 -13.24 -2.86
C HIS A 353 -6.58 -12.32 -1.95
N ALA A 354 -6.84 -11.02 -1.95
CA ALA A 354 -6.05 -10.05 -1.19
C ALA A 354 -6.93 -9.03 -0.46
N THR A 355 -6.54 -8.67 0.78
CA THR A 355 -7.15 -7.55 1.52
C THR A 355 -6.12 -6.81 2.37
N MET A 356 -6.31 -5.50 2.52
CA MET A 356 -5.56 -4.63 3.43
C MET A 356 -6.46 -4.30 4.62
N ILE A 357 -6.15 -4.85 5.78
CA ILE A 357 -6.90 -4.66 7.03
C ILE A 357 -6.66 -3.23 7.54
N GLY A 358 -7.70 -2.52 7.92
CA GLY A 358 -7.58 -1.21 8.57
C GLY A 358 -7.58 -1.35 10.09
N LEU A 359 -6.58 -0.76 10.76
CA LEU A 359 -6.44 -0.81 12.21
C LEU A 359 -6.63 0.57 12.83
N GLY A 360 -7.67 0.72 13.64
CA GLY A 360 -7.91 1.87 14.48
C GLY A 360 -6.93 1.91 15.66
N CYS A 361 -6.26 3.04 15.82
CA CYS A 361 -5.19 3.20 16.80
C CYS A 361 -5.08 4.62 17.36
N ASP A 362 -6.13 5.44 17.21
CA ASP A 362 -6.17 6.86 17.61
C ASP A 362 -5.02 7.69 16.99
N LEU A 363 -4.64 7.37 15.76
CA LEU A 363 -3.54 8.02 15.05
C LEU A 363 -3.83 9.49 14.80
N LEU A 364 -2.96 10.36 15.29
CA LEU A 364 -3.00 11.81 15.17
C LEU A 364 -1.60 12.39 14.87
N PRO A 365 -1.50 13.56 14.25
CA PRO A 365 -2.55 14.35 13.58
C PRO A 365 -3.08 13.68 12.32
N GLY A 366 -2.30 12.78 11.69
CA GLY A 366 -2.63 12.02 10.49
C GLY A 366 -1.40 11.35 9.89
N LEU A 367 -1.60 10.47 8.94
CA LEU A 367 -0.53 9.84 8.15
C LEU A 367 0.30 10.91 7.43
N HIS A 368 1.61 10.66 7.28
CA HIS A 368 2.61 11.54 6.68
C HIS A 368 2.87 12.85 7.43
N HIS A 369 2.24 13.05 8.60
CA HIS A 369 2.60 14.19 9.46
C HIS A 369 3.91 13.87 10.22
N PRO A 370 4.91 14.79 10.24
CA PRO A 370 6.20 14.51 10.89
C PRO A 370 6.12 14.11 12.35
N GLY A 371 5.14 14.62 13.07
CA GLY A 371 4.84 14.29 14.47
C GLY A 371 3.71 13.29 14.64
N MET A 372 3.54 12.35 13.71
CA MET A 372 2.55 11.29 13.82
C MET A 372 2.76 10.47 15.09
N GLN A 373 1.68 10.22 15.81
CA GLN A 373 1.64 9.37 17.00
C GLN A 373 0.37 8.54 17.01
N PHE A 374 0.41 7.39 17.66
CA PHE A 374 -0.74 6.51 17.80
C PHE A 374 -0.66 5.70 19.11
N ASN A 375 -1.76 5.06 19.49
CA ASN A 375 -1.81 4.18 20.67
C ASN A 375 -1.10 2.85 20.38
N LEU A 376 0.04 2.62 21.03
CA LEU A 376 0.86 1.41 20.83
C LEU A 376 0.19 0.11 21.30
N ASP A 377 -0.89 0.17 22.09
CA ASP A 377 -1.65 -1.02 22.46
C ASP A 377 -2.38 -1.64 21.25
N ALA A 378 -2.58 -0.87 20.16
CA ALA A 378 -3.12 -1.37 18.90
C ALA A 378 -2.22 -2.44 18.22
N LEU A 379 -0.91 -2.45 18.49
CA LEU A 379 0.01 -3.46 17.96
C LEU A 379 -0.42 -4.89 18.32
N GLU A 380 -0.85 -5.11 19.57
CA GLU A 380 -1.36 -6.41 20.05
C GLU A 380 -2.58 -6.84 19.22
N VAL A 381 -3.53 -5.93 19.02
CA VAL A 381 -4.75 -6.18 18.25
C VAL A 381 -4.42 -6.54 16.80
N GLY A 382 -3.58 -5.74 16.12
CA GLY A 382 -3.21 -6.00 14.73
C GLY A 382 -2.49 -7.32 14.54
N ALA A 383 -1.54 -7.67 15.43
CA ALA A 383 -0.84 -8.96 15.39
C ALA A 383 -1.81 -10.15 15.61
N ALA A 384 -2.77 -10.02 16.52
CA ALA A 384 -3.77 -11.05 16.79
C ALA A 384 -4.69 -11.27 15.58
N VAL A 385 -5.20 -10.20 14.98
CA VAL A 385 -6.06 -10.28 13.77
C VAL A 385 -5.32 -10.94 12.61
N LEU A 386 -4.05 -10.56 12.35
CA LEU A 386 -3.23 -11.19 11.31
C LEU A 386 -3.01 -12.67 11.58
N ALA A 387 -2.60 -13.03 12.82
CA ALA A 387 -2.33 -14.43 13.19
C ALA A 387 -3.58 -15.31 13.07
N LEU A 388 -4.71 -14.87 13.60
CA LEU A 388 -5.96 -15.62 13.54
C LEU A 388 -6.54 -15.74 12.14
N SER A 389 -6.43 -14.68 11.33
CA SER A 389 -6.81 -14.72 9.91
C SER A 389 -5.96 -15.73 9.15
N ALA A 390 -4.64 -15.74 9.36
CA ALA A 390 -3.74 -16.74 8.77
C ALA A 390 -4.09 -18.17 9.19
N VAL A 391 -4.40 -18.40 10.47
CA VAL A 391 -4.85 -19.72 10.97
C VAL A 391 -6.09 -20.18 10.23
N ARG A 392 -7.11 -19.31 10.09
CA ARG A 392 -8.37 -19.66 9.42
C ARG A 392 -8.16 -19.96 7.94
N LEU A 393 -7.34 -19.15 7.26
CA LEU A 393 -7.03 -19.35 5.84
C LEU A 393 -6.24 -20.65 5.62
N CYS A 394 -5.22 -20.92 6.44
CA CYS A 394 -4.44 -22.16 6.35
C CYS A 394 -5.26 -23.43 6.63
N ALA A 395 -6.37 -23.33 7.34
CA ALA A 395 -7.27 -24.46 7.56
C ALA A 395 -8.06 -24.88 6.31
N GLY A 396 -8.01 -24.07 5.25
CA GLY A 396 -8.73 -24.29 3.98
C GLY A 396 -10.22 -23.91 4.07
N ARG A 397 -10.86 -23.79 2.92
CA ARG A 397 -12.33 -23.67 2.82
C ARG A 397 -12.92 -24.99 3.33
N GLY A 398 -13.28 -25.08 4.60
CA GLY A 398 -14.19 -26.15 5.02
C GLY A 398 -15.42 -26.09 4.14
N GLU A 399 -16.01 -27.24 3.78
CA GLU A 399 -17.16 -27.46 2.90
C GLU A 399 -18.42 -26.67 3.34
N ALA A 400 -18.35 -25.34 3.30
CA ALA A 400 -19.46 -24.45 3.61
C ALA A 400 -19.82 -23.55 2.44
N ALA A 401 -19.73 -24.08 1.21
CA ALA A 401 -20.29 -23.45 0.02
C ALA A 401 -20.94 -24.51 -0.87
N GLY A 402 -21.85 -25.24 -0.27
CA GLY A 402 -22.73 -26.19 -0.93
C GLY A 402 -24.17 -25.95 -0.44
N ARG A 403 -24.81 -24.88 -0.94
CA ARG A 403 -26.24 -24.83 -1.31
C ARG A 403 -26.61 -23.46 -1.83
#